data_e1e0ef3363ccd18b81140693c2928385
#
_entry.id   e1e0ef3363ccd18b81140693c2928385
#
_cell.length_a   1.000
_cell.length_b   1.000
_cell.length_c   1.000
_cell.angle_alpha   90.00
_cell.angle_beta   90.00
_cell.angle_gamma   90.00
#
_symmetry.space_group_name_H-M   'P 1'
#
loop_
_entity.id
_entity.type
_entity.pdbx_description
1 polymer ?
#
loop_
_entity_poly.entity_id
_entity_poly.type
_entity_poly.pdbx_seq_one_letter_code
_entity_poly.pdbx_strand_id
1 'polypeptide(L)'
;IMPAMGTRFTEDRFVNEKHIAYHVARARGGSALNIVEVSSVHALSAPKMFLSIAEDKYIPKLKELTDAIHAEGGKAGIQLWQGGLAVGMDQTAMILLSSDTELAPGFTVPGISKEMIAEVVDCYGKAAARAVAAGFDCIEFHCAHNYLPHSFLSDGLNHRTDEYGGSLENRARFPLACIRAIRAAMPEGMPLFMRIDAQDDGFGEAGLTVEDTITFCNWAKDAGVDV
;
A
#
# COMPACT_ATOMS: atom_id res chain seq x y z
N ILE A 1 1.48 10.51 16.23
CA ILE A 1 1.83 9.73 15.03
C ILE A 1 1.99 10.71 13.88
N MET A 2 3.09 10.57 13.13
CA MET A 2 3.26 11.23 11.84
C MET A 2 2.81 10.25 10.74
N PRO A 3 1.75 10.57 9.98
CA PRO A 3 1.25 9.72 8.91
C PRO A 3 2.22 9.66 7.73
N ALA A 4 2.03 8.68 6.87
CA ALA A 4 2.80 8.53 5.63
C ALA A 4 2.59 9.75 4.71
N MET A 5 3.70 10.34 4.25
CA MET A 5 3.72 11.53 3.39
C MET A 5 4.71 11.32 2.24
N GLY A 6 4.22 11.25 1.01
CA GLY A 6 5.06 11.08 -0.18
C GLY A 6 6.01 12.25 -0.38
N THR A 7 7.29 12.04 -0.13
CA THR A 7 8.33 13.09 -0.18
C THR A 7 8.91 13.29 -1.57
N ARG A 8 8.93 12.24 -2.39
CA ARG A 8 9.58 12.21 -3.71
C ARG A 8 11.07 12.60 -3.66
N PHE A 9 11.75 12.22 -2.58
CA PHE A 9 13.19 12.54 -2.40
C PHE A 9 14.12 11.58 -3.15
N THR A 10 13.61 10.46 -3.65
CA THR A 10 14.38 9.47 -4.42
C THR A 10 14.11 9.56 -5.92
N GLU A 11 15.07 9.12 -6.72
CA GLU A 11 14.97 8.93 -8.17
C GLU A 11 15.31 7.49 -8.57
N ASP A 12 15.67 6.66 -7.59
CA ASP A 12 16.12 5.27 -7.76
C ASP A 12 15.42 4.26 -6.84
N ARG A 13 14.36 4.70 -6.14
CA ARG A 13 13.54 3.93 -5.19
C ARG A 13 14.22 3.62 -3.85
N PHE A 14 15.46 4.09 -3.62
CA PHE A 14 16.17 3.86 -2.37
C PHE A 14 15.95 5.00 -1.38
N VAL A 15 15.99 4.65 -0.09
CA VAL A 15 16.17 5.63 0.98
C VAL A 15 17.52 6.34 0.77
N ASN A 16 17.52 7.66 0.96
CA ASN A 16 18.70 8.50 0.92
C ASN A 16 18.77 9.41 2.16
N GLU A 17 19.81 10.22 2.26
CA GLU A 17 20.06 11.11 3.39
C GLU A 17 18.92 12.10 3.65
N LYS A 18 18.19 12.54 2.60
CA LYS A 18 17.03 13.44 2.76
C LYS A 18 15.89 12.76 3.51
N HIS A 19 15.61 11.49 3.21
CA HIS A 19 14.60 10.70 3.94
C HIS A 19 15.00 10.56 5.41
N ILE A 20 16.26 10.19 5.67
CA ILE A 20 16.78 10.03 7.03
C ILE A 20 16.65 11.35 7.80
N ALA A 21 17.17 12.45 7.26
CA ALA A 21 17.07 13.76 7.89
C ALA A 21 15.62 14.20 8.14
N TYR A 22 14.72 13.91 7.19
CA TYR A 22 13.30 14.23 7.30
C TYR A 22 12.64 13.52 8.47
N HIS A 23 12.83 12.21 8.61
CA HIS A 23 12.23 11.42 9.67
C HIS A 23 12.89 11.64 11.04
N VAL A 24 14.22 11.76 11.07
CA VAL A 24 14.98 12.09 12.29
C VAL A 24 14.50 13.42 12.88
N ALA A 25 14.30 14.45 12.04
CA ALA A 25 13.82 15.75 12.53
C ALA A 25 12.43 15.64 13.21
N ARG A 26 11.55 14.75 12.75
CA ARG A 26 10.21 14.52 13.34
C ARG A 26 10.31 13.72 14.62
N ALA A 27 11.10 12.65 14.65
CA ALA A 27 11.33 11.86 15.86
C ALA A 27 11.94 12.74 16.97
N ARG A 28 12.98 13.53 16.66
CA ARG A 28 13.60 14.51 17.56
C ARG A 28 12.62 15.57 18.03
N GLY A 29 11.67 15.97 17.19
CA GLY A 29 10.57 16.89 17.52
C GLY A 29 9.46 16.28 18.36
N GLY A 30 9.55 14.99 18.76
CA GLY A 30 8.59 14.32 19.65
C GLY A 30 7.53 13.46 18.94
N SER A 31 7.69 13.16 17.65
CA SER A 31 6.82 12.18 16.98
C SER A 31 7.15 10.79 17.49
N ALA A 32 6.22 10.18 18.23
CA ALA A 32 6.41 8.83 18.80
C ALA A 32 6.44 7.71 17.75
N LEU A 33 5.70 7.88 16.63
CA LEU A 33 5.69 6.97 15.51
C LEU A 33 5.72 7.77 14.20
N ASN A 34 6.67 7.46 13.33
CA ASN A 34 6.75 7.98 11.97
C ASN A 34 6.41 6.85 10.98
N ILE A 35 5.33 7.01 10.20
CA ILE A 35 5.03 6.09 9.11
C ILE A 35 5.74 6.60 7.85
N VAL A 36 6.67 5.79 7.36
CA VAL A 36 7.43 6.05 6.13
C VAL A 36 6.49 5.98 4.94
N GLU A 37 6.72 6.84 3.96
CA GLU A 37 5.90 7.04 2.76
C GLU A 37 5.62 5.76 1.98
N VAL A 38 4.71 5.85 1.00
CA VAL A 38 4.39 4.78 0.05
C VAL A 38 5.65 4.08 -0.43
N SER A 39 5.69 2.76 -0.21
CA SER A 39 6.79 1.90 -0.61
C SER A 39 6.24 0.78 -1.49
N SER A 40 6.66 0.78 -2.77
CA SER A 40 6.13 -0.13 -3.78
C SER A 40 6.45 -1.58 -3.44
N VAL A 41 5.44 -2.44 -3.47
CA VAL A 41 5.58 -3.87 -3.17
C VAL A 41 5.89 -4.74 -4.40
N HIS A 42 5.64 -4.23 -5.62
CA HIS A 42 5.80 -4.98 -6.87
C HIS A 42 6.88 -4.35 -7.75
N ALA A 43 7.91 -5.11 -8.13
CA ALA A 43 9.12 -4.59 -8.77
C ALA A 43 8.86 -3.91 -10.13
N LEU A 44 7.99 -4.49 -10.97
CA LEU A 44 7.67 -3.92 -12.29
C LEU A 44 6.71 -2.72 -12.19
N SER A 45 6.01 -2.56 -11.07
CA SER A 45 5.04 -1.49 -10.82
C SER A 45 5.54 -0.52 -9.73
N ALA A 46 6.83 -0.19 -9.75
CA ALA A 46 7.50 0.68 -8.78
C ALA A 46 8.03 1.94 -9.47
N PRO A 47 7.35 3.09 -9.36
CA PRO A 47 7.84 4.36 -9.91
C PRO A 47 9.16 4.81 -9.25
N LYS A 48 10.05 5.42 -10.03
CA LYS A 48 11.40 5.81 -9.56
C LYS A 48 11.37 6.86 -8.45
N MET A 49 10.34 7.72 -8.43
CA MET A 49 10.22 8.81 -7.47
C MET A 49 9.64 8.39 -6.11
N PHE A 50 9.26 7.12 -5.92
CA PHE A 50 8.78 6.57 -4.66
C PHE A 50 9.73 5.49 -4.15
N LEU A 51 9.68 5.23 -2.85
CA LEU A 51 10.44 4.14 -2.24
C LEU A 51 9.93 2.78 -2.75
N SER A 52 10.80 1.79 -2.67
CA SER A 52 10.43 0.40 -2.95
C SER A 52 10.91 -0.52 -1.85
N ILE A 53 10.14 -1.59 -1.63
CA ILE A 53 10.44 -2.73 -0.79
C ILE A 53 10.19 -4.05 -1.54
N ALA A 54 10.07 -3.96 -2.86
CA ALA A 54 9.74 -5.09 -3.71
C ALA A 54 10.86 -6.16 -3.80
N GLU A 55 12.10 -5.80 -3.44
CA GLU A 55 13.28 -6.68 -3.53
C GLU A 55 14.20 -6.51 -2.32
N ASP A 56 14.94 -7.55 -1.98
CA ASP A 56 15.82 -7.59 -0.80
C ASP A 56 16.91 -6.51 -0.80
N LYS A 57 17.32 -6.05 -1.98
CA LYS A 57 18.32 -4.98 -2.15
C LYS A 57 17.95 -3.66 -1.45
N TYR A 58 16.66 -3.43 -1.17
CA TYR A 58 16.20 -2.22 -0.49
C TYR A 58 16.32 -2.29 1.03
N ILE A 59 16.40 -3.52 1.61
CA ILE A 59 16.45 -3.73 3.06
C ILE A 59 17.55 -2.92 3.75
N PRO A 60 18.82 -2.91 3.27
CA PRO A 60 19.89 -2.20 3.98
C PRO A 60 19.61 -0.71 4.16
N LYS A 61 19.11 -0.02 3.12
CA LYS A 61 18.81 1.42 3.19
C LYS A 61 17.56 1.73 4.01
N LEU A 62 16.56 0.85 3.98
CA LEU A 62 15.39 0.95 4.86
C LEU A 62 15.81 0.74 6.33
N LYS A 63 16.75 -0.18 6.59
CA LYS A 63 17.29 -0.40 7.94
C LYS A 63 18.07 0.82 8.45
N GLU A 64 18.89 1.47 7.63
CA GLU A 64 19.56 2.72 8.01
C GLU A 64 18.54 3.78 8.48
N LEU A 65 17.39 3.88 7.81
CA LEU A 65 16.31 4.80 8.18
C LEU A 65 15.66 4.43 9.51
N THR A 66 15.31 3.15 9.72
CA THR A 66 14.69 2.71 10.97
C THR A 66 15.65 2.88 12.15
N ASP A 67 16.93 2.51 11.99
CA ASP A 67 17.95 2.68 13.02
C ASP A 67 18.11 4.17 13.41
N ALA A 68 18.06 5.07 12.42
CA ALA A 68 18.17 6.52 12.67
C ALA A 68 16.93 7.08 13.42
N ILE A 69 15.73 6.60 13.11
CA ILE A 69 14.49 6.98 13.83
C ILE A 69 14.55 6.45 15.27
N HIS A 70 14.97 5.20 15.46
CA HIS A 70 15.11 4.57 16.78
C HIS A 70 16.14 5.28 17.65
N ALA A 71 17.26 5.74 17.07
CA ALA A 71 18.29 6.50 17.79
C ALA A 71 17.74 7.80 18.42
N GLU A 72 16.68 8.38 17.88
CA GLU A 72 15.99 9.54 18.45
C GLU A 72 14.82 9.15 19.38
N GLY A 73 14.68 7.86 19.72
CA GLY A 73 13.62 7.36 20.60
C GLY A 73 12.24 7.19 19.95
N GLY A 74 12.13 7.41 18.64
CA GLY A 74 10.89 7.21 17.88
C GLY A 74 10.68 5.76 17.43
N LYS A 75 9.46 5.45 17.01
CA LYS A 75 9.09 4.21 16.32
C LYS A 75 8.95 4.45 14.83
N ALA A 76 9.24 3.43 14.02
CA ALA A 76 9.18 3.47 12.57
C ALA A 76 8.10 2.54 12.03
N GLY A 77 7.15 3.07 11.26
CA GLY A 77 6.20 2.31 10.42
C GLY A 77 6.54 2.46 8.95
N ILE A 78 6.01 1.59 8.11
CA ILE A 78 6.13 1.68 6.65
C ILE A 78 4.78 1.46 5.99
N GLN A 79 4.45 2.30 4.99
CA GLN A 79 3.24 2.14 4.20
C GLN A 79 3.51 1.28 2.97
N LEU A 80 2.92 0.07 2.93
CA LEU A 80 2.97 -0.83 1.77
C LEU A 80 1.95 -0.41 0.72
N TRP A 81 2.40 -0.28 -0.53
CA TRP A 81 1.63 0.36 -1.58
C TRP A 81 1.76 -0.35 -2.93
N GLN A 82 0.63 -0.40 -3.64
CA GLN A 82 0.55 -0.69 -5.06
C GLN A 82 -0.33 0.38 -5.70
N GLY A 83 0.27 1.22 -6.51
CA GLY A 83 -0.30 2.52 -6.89
C GLY A 83 -1.37 2.50 -7.97
N GLY A 84 -1.69 1.35 -8.56
CA GLY A 84 -2.72 1.30 -9.59
C GLY A 84 -2.43 2.28 -10.74
N LEU A 85 -3.40 3.11 -11.07
CA LEU A 85 -3.27 4.12 -12.12
C LEU A 85 -2.19 5.17 -11.83
N ALA A 86 -1.96 5.51 -10.56
CA ALA A 86 -0.97 6.52 -10.19
C ALA A 86 0.47 6.14 -10.55
N VAL A 87 0.76 4.86 -10.79
CA VAL A 87 2.05 4.38 -11.28
C VAL A 87 2.36 4.93 -12.68
N GLY A 88 1.35 5.22 -13.50
CA GLY A 88 1.50 5.72 -14.87
C GLY A 88 2.20 7.08 -15.00
N MET A 89 2.45 7.79 -13.90
CA MET A 89 3.30 8.98 -13.91
C MET A 89 4.79 8.64 -14.20
N ASP A 90 5.19 7.39 -14.06
CA ASP A 90 6.48 6.86 -14.49
C ASP A 90 6.26 5.86 -15.64
N GLN A 91 6.57 6.27 -16.86
CA GLN A 91 6.36 5.46 -18.07
C GLN A 91 7.17 4.15 -18.09
N THR A 92 8.11 3.98 -17.16
CA THR A 92 8.89 2.73 -17.01
C THR A 92 8.25 1.74 -16.05
N ALA A 93 7.18 2.13 -15.36
CA ALA A 93 6.49 1.30 -14.39
C ALA A 93 5.18 0.73 -14.97
N MET A 94 4.90 -0.54 -14.66
CA MET A 94 3.70 -1.23 -15.12
C MET A 94 2.46 -0.75 -14.36
N ILE A 95 1.44 -0.29 -15.06
CA ILE A 95 0.14 0.03 -14.47
C ILE A 95 -0.62 -1.27 -14.22
N LEU A 96 -1.13 -1.45 -12.99
CA LEU A 96 -1.96 -2.58 -12.59
C LEU A 96 -3.34 -2.05 -12.17
N LEU A 97 -4.40 -2.47 -12.83
CA LEU A 97 -5.77 -1.99 -12.61
C LEU A 97 -6.70 -3.13 -12.22
N SER A 98 -7.73 -2.84 -11.42
CA SER A 98 -8.77 -3.83 -11.07
C SER A 98 -9.57 -4.29 -12.28
N SER A 99 -9.88 -3.37 -13.20
CA SER A 99 -10.70 -3.60 -14.39
C SER A 99 -10.12 -2.94 -15.61
N ASP A 100 -10.57 -3.31 -16.80
CA ASP A 100 -10.28 -2.62 -18.03
C ASP A 100 -10.68 -1.15 -17.91
N THR A 101 -9.74 -0.25 -18.19
CA THR A 101 -9.94 1.19 -18.04
C THR A 101 -9.46 1.92 -19.29
N GLU A 102 -10.34 2.65 -19.93
CA GLU A 102 -9.99 3.53 -21.04
C GLU A 102 -9.38 4.83 -20.49
N LEU A 103 -8.08 5.01 -20.71
CA LEU A 103 -7.32 6.18 -20.25
C LEU A 103 -7.34 7.33 -21.25
N ALA A 104 -7.58 7.03 -22.51
CA ALA A 104 -7.78 7.99 -23.60
C ALA A 104 -8.59 7.33 -24.72
N PRO A 105 -9.23 8.08 -25.62
CA PRO A 105 -10.00 7.51 -26.72
C PRO A 105 -9.19 6.46 -27.50
N GLY A 106 -9.65 5.20 -27.45
CA GLY A 106 -8.98 4.06 -28.08
C GLY A 106 -7.75 3.52 -27.37
N PHE A 107 -7.43 3.98 -26.16
CA PHE A 107 -6.33 3.47 -25.33
C PHE A 107 -6.86 2.90 -24.02
N THR A 108 -7.02 1.58 -23.97
CA THR A 108 -7.49 0.84 -22.80
C THR A 108 -6.32 0.08 -22.16
N VAL A 109 -6.16 0.24 -20.85
CA VAL A 109 -5.28 -0.61 -20.04
C VAL A 109 -6.14 -1.73 -19.46
N PRO A 110 -5.79 -3.01 -19.70
CA PRO A 110 -6.58 -4.14 -19.21
C PRO A 110 -6.48 -4.26 -17.69
N GLY A 111 -7.57 -4.74 -17.08
CA GLY A 111 -7.56 -5.21 -15.71
C GLY A 111 -6.63 -6.41 -15.52
N ILE A 112 -6.03 -6.52 -14.35
CA ILE A 112 -5.09 -7.61 -14.05
C ILE A 112 -5.75 -8.98 -14.05
N SER A 113 -5.02 -9.99 -14.51
CA SER A 113 -5.46 -11.39 -14.48
C SER A 113 -5.50 -11.95 -13.05
N LYS A 114 -6.12 -13.13 -12.88
CA LYS A 114 -6.14 -13.83 -11.57
C LYS A 114 -4.74 -14.26 -11.13
N GLU A 115 -3.89 -14.61 -12.07
CA GLU A 115 -2.48 -14.93 -11.81
C GLU A 115 -1.72 -13.70 -11.29
N MET A 116 -1.96 -12.53 -11.90
CA MET A 116 -1.37 -11.27 -11.43
C MET A 116 -1.95 -10.86 -10.07
N ILE A 117 -3.23 -11.09 -9.80
CA ILE A 117 -3.82 -10.89 -8.47
C ILE A 117 -3.06 -11.72 -7.43
N ALA A 118 -2.84 -13.01 -7.69
CA ALA A 118 -2.10 -13.91 -6.79
C ALA A 118 -0.64 -13.46 -6.61
N GLU A 119 0.02 -13.01 -7.68
CA GLU A 119 1.37 -12.46 -7.64
C GLU A 119 1.45 -11.21 -6.76
N VAL A 120 0.52 -10.27 -6.90
CA VAL A 120 0.50 -9.04 -6.09
C VAL A 120 0.24 -9.36 -4.61
N VAL A 121 -0.65 -10.31 -4.30
CA VAL A 121 -0.87 -10.78 -2.93
C VAL A 121 0.42 -11.34 -2.32
N ASP A 122 1.16 -12.18 -3.06
CA ASP A 122 2.45 -12.73 -2.63
C ASP A 122 3.50 -11.61 -2.44
N CYS A 123 3.50 -10.60 -3.32
CA CYS A 123 4.37 -9.42 -3.18
C CYS A 123 4.12 -8.66 -1.88
N TYR A 124 2.86 -8.51 -1.44
CA TYR A 124 2.54 -7.88 -0.16
C TYR A 124 3.09 -8.68 1.02
N GLY A 125 2.95 -10.00 1.02
CA GLY A 125 3.54 -10.86 2.05
C GLY A 125 5.07 -10.78 2.10
N LYS A 126 5.73 -10.83 0.94
CA LYS A 126 7.19 -10.68 0.82
C LYS A 126 7.66 -9.29 1.28
N ALA A 127 6.92 -8.23 0.93
CA ALA A 127 7.20 -6.87 1.36
C ALA A 127 7.09 -6.72 2.88
N ALA A 128 6.08 -7.34 3.50
CA ALA A 128 5.93 -7.37 4.96
C ALA A 128 7.13 -8.06 5.64
N ALA A 129 7.57 -9.21 5.13
CA ALA A 129 8.77 -9.89 5.65
C ALA A 129 10.03 -9.00 5.56
N ARG A 130 10.19 -8.26 4.46
CA ARG A 130 11.30 -7.30 4.30
C ARG A 130 11.19 -6.11 5.25
N ALA A 131 9.98 -5.63 5.52
CA ALA A 131 9.75 -4.57 6.50
C ALA A 131 10.18 -5.01 7.91
N VAL A 132 9.83 -6.23 8.30
CA VAL A 132 10.31 -6.84 9.55
C VAL A 132 11.83 -6.93 9.57
N ALA A 133 12.46 -7.43 8.51
CA ALA A 133 13.92 -7.54 8.38
C ALA A 133 14.63 -6.17 8.41
N ALA A 134 13.98 -5.13 7.90
CA ALA A 134 14.47 -3.75 7.95
C ALA A 134 14.27 -3.07 9.31
N GLY A 135 13.61 -3.72 10.29
CA GLY A 135 13.46 -3.21 11.65
C GLY A 135 12.29 -2.25 11.87
N PHE A 136 11.28 -2.25 11.00
CA PHE A 136 10.05 -1.48 11.23
C PHE A 136 9.24 -2.03 12.40
N ASP A 137 8.62 -1.14 13.19
CA ASP A 137 7.81 -1.48 14.36
C ASP A 137 6.34 -1.73 14.00
N CYS A 138 5.86 -1.25 12.86
CA CYS A 138 4.51 -1.51 12.34
C CYS A 138 4.47 -1.41 10.82
N ILE A 139 3.42 -1.94 10.24
CA ILE A 139 3.13 -1.84 8.81
C ILE A 139 1.79 -1.13 8.65
N GLU A 140 1.67 -0.26 7.64
CA GLU A 140 0.40 0.30 7.18
C GLU A 140 0.09 -0.24 5.78
N PHE A 141 -1.05 -0.91 5.63
CA PHE A 141 -1.60 -1.33 4.35
C PHE A 141 -2.35 -0.17 3.70
N HIS A 142 -1.92 0.26 2.52
CA HIS A 142 -2.58 1.36 1.81
C HIS A 142 -3.74 0.83 0.95
N CYS A 143 -4.98 1.06 1.42
CA CYS A 143 -6.22 0.64 0.78
C CYS A 143 -7.14 1.86 0.51
N ALA A 144 -6.58 2.96 -0.01
CA ALA A 144 -7.27 4.23 -0.21
C ALA A 144 -6.84 4.88 -1.53
N HIS A 145 -7.43 6.04 -1.86
CA HIS A 145 -6.99 6.98 -2.91
C HIS A 145 -7.01 6.39 -4.33
N ASN A 146 -7.93 5.51 -4.64
CA ASN A 146 -8.04 4.84 -5.95
C ASN A 146 -6.81 4.00 -6.34
N TYR A 147 -5.90 3.70 -5.38
CA TYR A 147 -4.82 2.75 -5.60
C TYR A 147 -5.35 1.33 -5.74
N LEU A 148 -4.51 0.40 -6.19
CA LEU A 148 -5.00 -0.91 -6.61
C LEU A 148 -5.88 -1.62 -5.58
N PRO A 149 -5.56 -1.69 -4.27
CA PRO A 149 -6.46 -2.34 -3.31
C PRO A 149 -7.81 -1.65 -3.18
N HIS A 150 -7.83 -0.31 -3.15
CA HIS A 150 -9.06 0.47 -3.10
C HIS A 150 -9.87 0.32 -4.39
N SER A 151 -9.21 0.31 -5.57
CA SER A 151 -9.90 0.16 -6.85
C SER A 151 -10.61 -1.19 -7.01
N PHE A 152 -10.21 -2.21 -6.26
CA PHE A 152 -10.97 -3.46 -6.17
C PHE A 152 -12.23 -3.33 -5.31
N LEU A 153 -12.17 -2.56 -4.20
CA LEU A 153 -13.31 -2.36 -3.30
C LEU A 153 -14.41 -1.51 -3.92
N SER A 154 -14.04 -0.44 -4.60
CA SER A 154 -14.97 0.52 -5.20
C SER A 154 -15.68 -0.08 -6.41
N ASP A 155 -17.01 -0.12 -6.44
CA ASP A 155 -17.77 -0.50 -7.64
C ASP A 155 -17.80 0.60 -8.69
N GLY A 156 -17.43 1.81 -8.33
CA GLY A 156 -17.15 2.89 -9.28
C GLY A 156 -15.89 2.67 -10.14
N LEU A 157 -14.98 1.77 -9.69
CA LEU A 157 -13.72 1.45 -10.35
C LEU A 157 -13.61 -0.02 -10.76
N ASN A 158 -14.29 -0.91 -10.02
CA ASN A 158 -14.25 -2.35 -10.25
C ASN A 158 -15.45 -2.82 -11.08
N HIS A 159 -15.25 -3.00 -12.37
CA HIS A 159 -16.27 -3.48 -13.31
C HIS A 159 -16.09 -4.97 -13.66
N ARG A 160 -15.37 -5.74 -12.80
CA ARG A 160 -15.16 -7.17 -13.03
C ARG A 160 -16.47 -7.97 -12.90
N THR A 161 -16.55 -9.04 -13.69
CA THR A 161 -17.69 -9.97 -13.68
C THR A 161 -17.31 -11.35 -13.12
N ASP A 162 -16.07 -11.50 -12.64
CA ASP A 162 -15.60 -12.71 -11.97
C ASP A 162 -15.75 -12.61 -10.43
N GLU A 163 -15.16 -13.55 -9.68
CA GLU A 163 -15.24 -13.63 -8.22
C GLU A 163 -14.58 -12.45 -7.47
N TYR A 164 -13.97 -11.50 -8.18
CA TYR A 164 -13.38 -10.27 -7.63
C TYR A 164 -14.23 -9.02 -7.91
N GLY A 165 -15.43 -9.16 -8.53
CA GLY A 165 -16.32 -8.06 -8.88
C GLY A 165 -17.76 -8.29 -8.46
N GLY A 166 -18.60 -7.27 -8.65
CA GLY A 166 -20.01 -7.30 -8.26
C GLY A 166 -20.25 -7.01 -6.78
N SER A 167 -20.62 -8.01 -5.97
CA SER A 167 -20.94 -7.78 -4.55
C SER A 167 -19.72 -7.28 -3.74
N LEU A 168 -19.97 -6.57 -2.64
CA LEU A 168 -18.91 -6.07 -1.77
C LEU A 168 -18.00 -7.21 -1.26
N GLU A 169 -18.55 -8.38 -0.96
CA GLU A 169 -17.79 -9.56 -0.54
C GLU A 169 -16.79 -9.99 -1.61
N ASN A 170 -17.19 -9.96 -2.88
CA ASN A 170 -16.33 -10.30 -4.01
C ASN A 170 -15.23 -9.23 -4.19
N ARG A 171 -15.63 -7.96 -4.18
CA ARG A 171 -14.69 -6.83 -4.29
C ARG A 171 -13.66 -6.82 -3.16
N ALA A 172 -14.04 -7.25 -1.95
CA ALA A 172 -13.18 -7.34 -0.77
C ALA A 172 -12.16 -8.50 -0.83
N ARG A 173 -12.33 -9.51 -1.69
CA ARG A 173 -11.47 -10.70 -1.73
C ARG A 173 -9.99 -10.36 -1.90
N PHE A 174 -9.67 -9.47 -2.83
CA PHE A 174 -8.28 -9.10 -3.10
C PHE A 174 -7.64 -8.34 -1.93
N PRO A 175 -8.18 -7.21 -1.44
CA PRO A 175 -7.57 -6.52 -0.31
C PRO A 175 -7.52 -7.36 0.97
N LEU A 176 -8.52 -8.20 1.25
CA LEU A 176 -8.47 -9.13 2.38
C LEU A 176 -7.39 -10.20 2.22
N ALA A 177 -7.14 -10.69 0.99
CA ALA A 177 -6.04 -11.61 0.73
C ALA A 177 -4.67 -10.92 0.98
N CYS A 178 -4.51 -9.66 0.58
CA CYS A 178 -3.31 -8.87 0.88
C CYS A 178 -3.11 -8.70 2.39
N ILE A 179 -4.16 -8.35 3.14
CA ILE A 179 -4.10 -8.20 4.60
C ILE A 179 -3.63 -9.50 5.25
N ARG A 180 -4.22 -10.65 4.88
CA ARG A 180 -3.82 -11.96 5.41
C ARG A 180 -2.36 -12.31 5.06
N ALA A 181 -1.91 -12.01 3.85
CA ALA A 181 -0.53 -12.26 3.43
C ALA A 181 0.47 -11.39 4.23
N ILE A 182 0.15 -10.12 4.46
CA ILE A 182 0.93 -9.21 5.31
C ILE A 182 0.98 -9.76 6.74
N ARG A 183 -0.17 -10.03 7.34
CA ARG A 183 -0.26 -10.52 8.73
C ARG A 183 0.51 -11.82 8.93
N ALA A 184 0.42 -12.76 7.99
CA ALA A 184 1.15 -14.03 8.06
C ALA A 184 2.68 -13.88 8.06
N ALA A 185 3.20 -12.77 7.53
CA ALA A 185 4.63 -12.46 7.49
C ALA A 185 5.12 -11.62 8.68
N MET A 186 4.20 -11.11 9.50
CA MET A 186 4.51 -10.26 10.66
C MET A 186 4.64 -11.09 11.94
N PRO A 187 5.57 -10.72 12.85
CA PRO A 187 5.64 -11.35 14.16
C PRO A 187 4.40 -11.03 14.99
N GLU A 188 4.09 -11.92 15.94
CA GLU A 188 3.02 -11.70 16.91
C GLU A 188 3.24 -10.37 17.68
N GLY A 189 2.17 -9.61 17.88
CA GLY A 189 2.21 -8.34 18.59
C GLY A 189 2.71 -7.13 17.79
N MET A 190 3.18 -7.31 16.54
CA MET A 190 3.49 -6.18 15.65
C MET A 190 2.20 -5.61 15.06
N PRO A 191 1.90 -4.30 15.24
CA PRO A 191 0.67 -3.70 14.76
C PRO A 191 0.58 -3.64 13.22
N LEU A 192 -0.60 -3.97 12.69
CA LEU A 192 -0.98 -3.74 11.30
C LEU A 192 -2.02 -2.62 11.23
N PHE A 193 -1.62 -1.51 10.65
CA PHE A 193 -2.50 -0.37 10.32
C PHE A 193 -3.09 -0.54 8.94
N MET A 194 -4.24 0.07 8.70
CA MET A 194 -4.83 0.19 7.38
C MET A 194 -5.26 1.65 7.14
N ARG A 195 -4.85 2.19 6.00
CA ARG A 195 -5.42 3.45 5.49
C ARG A 195 -6.51 3.14 4.49
N ILE A 196 -7.69 3.68 4.72
CA ILE A 196 -8.89 3.47 3.90
C ILE A 196 -9.65 4.78 3.69
N ASP A 197 -10.32 4.93 2.56
CA ASP A 197 -11.27 6.02 2.32
C ASP A 197 -12.61 5.70 2.98
N ALA A 198 -13.23 6.71 3.61
CA ALA A 198 -14.51 6.53 4.30
C ALA A 198 -15.66 6.29 3.31
N GLN A 199 -15.60 6.97 2.16
CA GLN A 199 -16.52 6.83 1.06
C GLN A 199 -15.88 7.34 -0.23
N ASP A 200 -16.44 6.99 -1.37
CA ASP A 200 -16.02 7.52 -2.67
C ASP A 200 -16.96 8.66 -3.10
N ASP A 201 -16.36 9.80 -3.41
CA ASP A 201 -17.08 10.91 -4.05
C ASP A 201 -16.78 10.93 -5.55
N GLY A 202 -17.79 11.33 -6.34
CA GLY A 202 -17.62 11.57 -7.79
C GLY A 202 -18.03 10.43 -8.72
N PHE A 203 -18.51 9.31 -8.20
CA PHE A 203 -19.03 8.17 -8.98
C PHE A 203 -20.57 8.12 -9.05
N GLY A 204 -21.27 9.17 -8.61
CA GLY A 204 -22.73 9.21 -8.56
C GLY A 204 -23.27 8.23 -7.50
N GLU A 205 -24.07 7.24 -7.92
CA GLU A 205 -24.63 6.19 -7.05
C GLU A 205 -23.66 5.00 -6.88
N ALA A 206 -22.57 4.95 -7.66
CA ALA A 206 -21.52 3.95 -7.54
C ALA A 206 -20.42 4.45 -6.58
N GLY A 207 -19.50 3.55 -6.24
CA GLY A 207 -18.42 3.81 -5.31
C GLY A 207 -18.72 3.30 -3.90
N LEU A 208 -17.69 3.31 -3.04
CA LEU A 208 -17.83 2.89 -1.65
C LEU A 208 -18.72 3.86 -0.88
N THR A 209 -19.69 3.31 -0.16
CA THR A 209 -20.46 4.04 0.86
C THR A 209 -19.77 3.92 2.22
N VAL A 210 -20.17 4.77 3.18
CA VAL A 210 -19.71 4.64 4.58
C VAL A 210 -20.07 3.27 5.16
N GLU A 211 -21.26 2.73 4.83
CA GLU A 211 -21.75 1.42 5.27
C GLU A 211 -20.89 0.28 4.72
N ASP A 212 -20.50 0.37 3.43
CA ASP A 212 -19.57 -0.59 2.81
C ASP A 212 -18.21 -0.57 3.51
N THR A 213 -17.70 0.62 3.78
CA THR A 213 -16.42 0.82 4.48
C THR A 213 -16.47 0.25 5.90
N ILE A 214 -17.54 0.50 6.66
CA ILE A 214 -17.73 -0.10 8.00
C ILE A 214 -17.74 -1.63 7.91
N THR A 215 -18.47 -2.17 6.94
CA THR A 215 -18.56 -3.62 6.71
C THR A 215 -17.18 -4.20 6.38
N PHE A 216 -16.46 -3.58 5.44
CA PHE A 216 -15.11 -4.00 5.08
C PHE A 216 -14.12 -3.88 6.23
N CYS A 217 -14.18 -2.81 7.04
CA CYS A 217 -13.31 -2.64 8.22
C CYS A 217 -13.51 -3.78 9.25
N ASN A 218 -14.74 -4.25 9.46
CA ASN A 218 -14.99 -5.41 10.32
C ASN A 218 -14.30 -6.68 9.76
N TRP A 219 -14.42 -6.93 8.45
CA TRP A 219 -13.72 -8.07 7.83
C TRP A 219 -12.20 -7.90 7.84
N ALA A 220 -11.68 -6.69 7.68
CA ALA A 220 -10.25 -6.39 7.76
C ALA A 220 -9.70 -6.63 9.17
N LYS A 221 -10.45 -6.25 10.21
CA LYS A 221 -10.14 -6.58 11.61
C LYS A 221 -10.04 -8.09 11.82
N ASP A 222 -11.04 -8.84 11.35
CA ASP A 222 -11.03 -10.32 11.45
C ASP A 222 -9.88 -10.94 10.64
N ALA A 223 -9.41 -10.27 9.59
CA ALA A 223 -8.26 -10.68 8.79
C ALA A 223 -6.90 -10.29 9.42
N GLY A 224 -6.91 -9.46 10.49
CA GLY A 224 -5.72 -9.15 11.28
C GLY A 224 -5.28 -7.68 11.28
N VAL A 225 -6.09 -6.74 10.84
CA VAL A 225 -5.84 -5.30 11.02
C VAL A 225 -6.12 -4.90 12.47
N ASP A 226 -5.23 -4.12 13.06
CA ASP A 226 -5.34 -3.65 14.47
C ASP A 226 -5.85 -2.21 14.55
N VAL A 227 -5.49 -1.35 13.57
CA VAL A 227 -5.78 0.09 13.59
C VAL A 227 -6.23 0.56 12.22
#